data_148d450c9249def209637b29b83b5169
#
_entry.id   148d450c9249def209637b29b83b5169
#
_cell.length_a   1.000
_cell.length_b   1.000
_cell.length_c   1.000
_cell.angle_alpha   90.00
_cell.angle_beta   90.00
_cell.angle_gamma   90.00
#
_symmetry.space_group_name_H-M   'P 1'
#
loop_
_entity.id
_entity.type
_entity.pdbx_description
1 polymer ?
#
loop_
_entity_poly.entity_id
_entity_poly.type
_entity_poly.pdbx_seq_one_letter_code
_entity_poly.pdbx_strand_id
1 'polypeptide(L)'
;MTETAALIEAVAALIVENYVLPERAAEADRVLRENALAGAYDGAGGEAFCARVNGDLFATCADKHLRLIWHATPLEPTSDDDEESVVTELREMFRLEGQGVRRVERLPGNVGLIALTIIPPADLGGAIAGAAMAIVAETEALIFDLRQARGGAPDGVALWCSFLFPDGETHLTDVVHGTDGPARQFWTAGYVPGPRYLDRPVFALISADTFSGGEALAYDLQAHGRATLVGETTRGGAHLVEPRQLTPHIELRLPVARPLNPVTGGNWEAVGVQPDLPVPADEALETAHRTALNPAEHVAAMRRRVS
;
A
#
# COMPACT_ATOMS: atom_id res chain seq x y z
N MET A 1 26.25 28.71 -6.02
CA MET A 1 24.97 28.01 -5.81
C MET A 1 24.88 27.70 -4.35
N THR A 2 23.80 28.05 -3.67
CA THR A 2 23.61 27.72 -2.24
C THR A 2 23.41 26.19 -2.11
N GLU A 3 23.67 25.63 -0.93
CA GLU A 3 23.43 24.21 -0.65
C GLU A 3 21.97 23.82 -0.94
N THR A 4 21.04 24.67 -0.55
CA THR A 4 19.60 24.53 -0.83
C THR A 4 19.31 24.45 -2.34
N ALA A 5 19.93 25.35 -3.14
CA ALA A 5 19.73 25.34 -4.59
C ALA A 5 20.28 24.07 -5.24
N ALA A 6 21.45 23.57 -4.77
CA ALA A 6 22.00 22.31 -5.26
C ALA A 6 21.10 21.11 -4.94
N LEU A 7 20.49 21.10 -3.76
CA LEU A 7 19.59 20.03 -3.33
C LEU A 7 18.30 20.04 -4.15
N ILE A 8 17.70 21.20 -4.41
CA ILE A 8 16.51 21.31 -5.29
C ILE A 8 16.84 20.85 -6.70
N GLU A 9 18.01 21.21 -7.26
CA GLU A 9 18.46 20.72 -8.57
C GLU A 9 18.52 19.18 -8.61
N ALA A 10 19.07 18.55 -7.56
CA ALA A 10 19.16 17.11 -7.47
C ALA A 10 17.76 16.45 -7.38
N VAL A 11 16.86 17.01 -6.56
CA VAL A 11 15.46 16.53 -6.45
C VAL A 11 14.75 16.62 -7.78
N ALA A 12 14.81 17.80 -8.43
CA ALA A 12 14.13 18.05 -9.69
C ALA A 12 14.66 17.12 -10.81
N ALA A 13 15.98 16.93 -10.91
CA ALA A 13 16.58 16.03 -11.88
C ALA A 13 16.12 14.56 -11.68
N LEU A 14 16.12 14.06 -10.45
CA LEU A 14 15.65 12.71 -10.14
C LEU A 14 14.18 12.50 -10.49
N ILE A 15 13.33 13.50 -10.22
CA ILE A 15 11.90 13.45 -10.54
C ILE A 15 11.71 13.42 -12.07
N VAL A 16 12.39 14.29 -12.83
CA VAL A 16 12.28 14.31 -14.29
C VAL A 16 12.70 12.99 -14.91
N GLU A 17 13.77 12.39 -14.38
CA GLU A 17 14.32 11.15 -14.95
C GLU A 17 13.48 9.91 -14.61
N ASN A 18 12.89 9.84 -13.41
CA ASN A 18 12.40 8.57 -12.89
C ASN A 18 10.94 8.56 -12.41
N TYR A 19 10.30 9.74 -12.26
CA TYR A 19 8.93 9.75 -11.74
C TYR A 19 7.97 9.09 -12.71
N VAL A 20 7.06 8.28 -12.17
CA VAL A 20 6.12 7.43 -12.92
C VAL A 20 5.20 8.19 -13.89
N LEU A 21 4.97 9.48 -13.69
CA LEU A 21 4.14 10.35 -14.52
C LEU A 21 4.97 11.50 -15.12
N PRO A 22 5.57 11.34 -16.33
CA PRO A 22 6.50 12.32 -16.91
C PRO A 22 5.93 13.73 -17.09
N GLU A 23 4.63 13.84 -17.40
CA GLU A 23 3.97 15.16 -17.53
C GLU A 23 3.95 15.91 -16.19
N ARG A 24 3.67 15.20 -15.09
CA ARG A 24 3.72 15.75 -13.73
C ARG A 24 5.15 16.01 -13.26
N ALA A 25 6.11 15.19 -13.71
CA ALA A 25 7.54 15.42 -13.45
C ALA A 25 8.00 16.76 -13.99
N ALA A 26 7.67 17.08 -15.26
CA ALA A 26 8.04 18.35 -15.89
C ALA A 26 7.42 19.55 -15.16
N GLU A 27 6.19 19.44 -14.70
CA GLU A 27 5.52 20.49 -13.92
C GLU A 27 6.18 20.67 -12.55
N ALA A 28 6.50 19.57 -11.84
CA ALA A 28 7.19 19.61 -10.56
C ALA A 28 8.58 20.25 -10.68
N ASP A 29 9.37 19.89 -11.71
CA ASP A 29 10.67 20.51 -12.00
C ASP A 29 10.53 22.04 -12.13
N ARG A 30 9.59 22.50 -12.95
CA ARG A 30 9.33 23.93 -13.15
C ARG A 30 8.99 24.64 -11.84
N VAL A 31 8.04 24.10 -11.06
CA VAL A 31 7.60 24.70 -9.78
C VAL A 31 8.72 24.74 -8.77
N LEU A 32 9.48 23.66 -8.60
CA LEU A 32 10.58 23.60 -7.65
C LEU A 32 11.68 24.62 -7.98
N ARG A 33 12.04 24.78 -9.26
CA ARG A 33 13.06 25.74 -9.70
C ARG A 33 12.58 27.18 -9.54
N GLU A 34 11.35 27.50 -9.94
CA GLU A 34 10.77 28.83 -9.77
C GLU A 34 10.71 29.23 -8.30
N ASN A 35 10.26 28.33 -7.40
CA ASN A 35 10.20 28.59 -5.96
C ASN A 35 11.60 28.72 -5.34
N ALA A 36 12.58 27.93 -5.80
CA ALA A 36 13.97 28.08 -5.35
C ALA A 36 14.56 29.44 -5.75
N LEU A 37 14.33 29.90 -6.98
CA LEU A 37 14.75 31.23 -7.46
C LEU A 37 14.06 32.37 -6.68
N ALA A 38 12.84 32.18 -6.25
CA ALA A 38 12.10 33.13 -5.40
C ALA A 38 12.53 33.09 -3.92
N GLY A 39 13.46 32.19 -3.53
CA GLY A 39 13.92 32.05 -2.14
C GLY A 39 12.92 31.37 -1.20
N ALA A 40 11.93 30.65 -1.74
CA ALA A 40 10.86 30.01 -0.93
C ALA A 40 11.40 28.98 0.08
N TYR A 41 12.55 28.39 -0.19
CA TYR A 41 13.18 27.37 0.65
C TYR A 41 14.33 27.92 1.49
N ASP A 42 14.68 29.20 1.36
CA ASP A 42 15.80 29.81 2.06
C ASP A 42 15.58 29.85 3.56
N GLY A 43 16.66 29.66 4.32
CA GLY A 43 16.66 29.69 5.78
C GLY A 43 15.88 28.54 6.44
N ALA A 44 15.29 27.62 5.67
CA ALA A 44 14.72 26.40 6.18
C ALA A 44 15.79 25.30 6.23
N GLY A 45 15.92 24.63 7.36
CA GLY A 45 16.81 23.48 7.50
C GLY A 45 16.03 22.21 7.85
N GLY A 46 16.56 21.06 7.49
CA GLY A 46 16.08 19.77 7.92
C GLY A 46 14.59 19.52 7.62
N GLU A 47 13.83 19.25 8.65
CA GLU A 47 12.39 18.92 8.54
C GLU A 47 11.56 20.05 7.91
N ALA A 48 11.86 21.32 8.24
CA ALA A 48 11.13 22.46 7.69
C ALA A 48 11.36 22.63 6.18
N PHE A 49 12.57 22.34 5.69
CA PHE A 49 12.88 22.31 4.27
C PHE A 49 12.06 21.20 3.57
N CYS A 50 12.11 19.98 4.10
CA CYS A 50 11.35 18.86 3.55
C CYS A 50 9.84 19.18 3.50
N ALA A 51 9.29 19.78 4.57
CA ALA A 51 7.87 20.14 4.62
C ALA A 51 7.45 21.12 3.53
N ARG A 52 8.29 22.17 3.24
CA ARG A 52 8.00 23.16 2.19
C ARG A 52 8.03 22.51 0.80
N VAL A 53 9.10 21.73 0.50
CA VAL A 53 9.23 21.03 -0.79
C VAL A 53 8.07 20.03 -0.97
N ASN A 54 7.71 19.28 0.07
CA ASN A 54 6.59 18.34 0.03
C ASN A 54 5.25 19.02 -0.24
N GLY A 55 5.06 20.24 0.27
CA GLY A 55 3.87 21.05 -0.04
C GLY A 55 3.75 21.32 -1.54
N ASP A 56 4.83 21.74 -2.18
CA ASP A 56 4.86 22.03 -3.61
C ASP A 56 4.73 20.75 -4.47
N LEU A 57 5.41 19.68 -4.09
CA LEU A 57 5.30 18.38 -4.76
C LEU A 57 3.85 17.85 -4.70
N PHE A 58 3.22 17.90 -3.52
CA PHE A 58 1.85 17.44 -3.37
C PHE A 58 0.84 18.31 -4.12
N ALA A 59 1.00 19.64 -4.10
CA ALA A 59 0.16 20.55 -4.85
C ALA A 59 0.22 20.31 -6.36
N THR A 60 1.39 19.89 -6.87
CA THR A 60 1.63 19.66 -8.30
C THR A 60 1.22 18.25 -8.73
N CYS A 61 1.64 17.22 -7.97
CA CYS A 61 1.52 15.82 -8.37
C CYS A 61 0.32 15.10 -7.75
N ALA A 62 -0.22 15.60 -6.62
CA ALA A 62 -1.24 14.95 -5.79
C ALA A 62 -0.85 13.52 -5.33
N ASP A 63 0.43 13.19 -5.38
CA ASP A 63 0.99 11.88 -5.04
C ASP A 63 1.52 11.89 -3.59
N LYS A 64 0.90 11.08 -2.74
CA LYS A 64 1.25 10.99 -1.31
C LYS A 64 2.54 10.23 -1.05
N HIS A 65 3.03 9.49 -2.04
CA HIS A 65 4.28 8.79 -1.95
C HIS A 65 5.48 9.67 -2.35
N LEU A 66 5.31 10.64 -3.27
CA LEU A 66 6.35 11.56 -3.70
C LEU A 66 6.66 12.60 -2.62
N ARG A 67 7.75 12.39 -1.88
CA ARG A 67 8.09 13.27 -0.75
C ARG A 67 9.53 13.14 -0.31
N LEU A 68 10.05 14.20 0.29
CA LEU A 68 11.27 14.18 1.08
C LEU A 68 10.99 13.74 2.51
N ILE A 69 11.88 12.95 3.09
CA ILE A 69 11.88 12.55 4.49
C ILE A 69 13.14 13.09 5.16
N TRP A 70 12.97 13.76 6.29
CA TRP A 70 14.07 14.15 7.16
C TRP A 70 14.34 13.05 8.19
N HIS A 71 15.60 12.65 8.32
CA HIS A 71 16.08 11.69 9.31
C HIS A 71 16.93 12.42 10.36
N ALA A 72 16.52 12.38 11.63
CA ALA A 72 17.26 12.99 12.73
C ALA A 72 18.63 12.31 12.95
N THR A 73 18.67 10.97 12.78
CA THR A 73 19.90 10.19 12.73
C THR A 73 20.36 10.08 11.28
N PRO A 74 21.65 10.34 10.99
CA PRO A 74 22.15 10.17 9.63
C PRO A 74 21.88 8.76 9.09
N LEU A 75 21.45 8.70 7.85
CA LEU A 75 21.40 7.45 7.11
C LEU A 75 22.84 7.02 6.78
N GLU A 76 23.15 5.76 7.00
CA GLU A 76 24.39 5.20 6.51
C GLU A 76 24.40 5.24 4.97
N PRO A 77 25.54 5.53 4.33
CA PRO A 77 25.64 5.47 2.88
C PRO A 77 25.32 4.05 2.42
N THR A 78 24.34 3.91 1.55
CA THR A 78 24.06 2.61 0.90
C THR A 78 25.17 2.33 -0.12
N SER A 79 26.04 1.37 0.15
CA SER A 79 26.96 0.78 -0.82
C SER A 79 26.33 -0.49 -1.40
N ASP A 80 26.77 -0.91 -2.58
CA ASP A 80 26.29 -2.17 -3.20
C ASP A 80 26.61 -3.40 -2.31
N ASP A 81 27.57 -3.26 -1.37
CA ASP A 81 27.91 -4.30 -0.38
C ASP A 81 26.95 -4.33 0.83
N ASP A 82 26.06 -3.37 0.98
CA ASP A 82 25.14 -3.22 2.12
C ASP A 82 23.76 -3.84 1.92
N GLU A 83 23.46 -4.45 0.75
CA GLU A 83 22.16 -5.10 0.51
C GLU A 83 21.82 -6.13 1.61
N GLU A 84 22.80 -6.88 2.10
CA GLU A 84 22.60 -7.88 3.15
C GLU A 84 22.25 -7.23 4.50
N SER A 85 22.81 -6.06 4.80
CA SER A 85 22.49 -5.27 6.00
C SER A 85 21.05 -4.74 5.93
N VAL A 86 20.66 -4.11 4.82
CA VAL A 86 19.30 -3.59 4.60
C VAL A 86 18.26 -4.71 4.68
N VAL A 87 18.53 -5.86 4.06
CA VAL A 87 17.65 -7.03 4.15
C VAL A 87 17.55 -7.54 5.59
N THR A 88 18.63 -7.51 6.34
CA THR A 88 18.64 -7.94 7.75
C THR A 88 17.83 -6.99 8.63
N GLU A 89 17.96 -5.68 8.44
CA GLU A 89 17.16 -4.68 9.16
C GLU A 89 15.66 -4.79 8.85
N LEU A 90 15.32 -4.98 7.57
CA LEU A 90 13.93 -5.20 7.16
C LEU A 90 13.35 -6.47 7.79
N ARG A 91 14.11 -7.57 7.80
CA ARG A 91 13.69 -8.82 8.46
C ARG A 91 13.43 -8.63 9.94
N GLU A 92 14.32 -7.91 10.62
CA GLU A 92 14.17 -7.63 12.06
C GLU A 92 12.97 -6.71 12.32
N MET A 93 12.76 -5.67 11.51
CA MET A 93 11.59 -4.81 11.59
C MET A 93 10.30 -5.62 11.46
N PHE A 94 10.18 -6.46 10.42
CA PHE A 94 9.00 -7.31 10.23
C PHE A 94 8.84 -8.32 11.37
N ARG A 95 9.94 -8.89 11.88
CA ARG A 95 9.90 -9.82 13.03
C ARG A 95 9.31 -9.15 14.27
N LEU A 96 9.73 -7.92 14.58
CA LEU A 96 9.24 -7.15 15.72
C LEU A 96 7.76 -6.76 15.57
N GLU A 97 7.29 -6.57 14.33
CA GLU A 97 5.88 -6.30 14.02
C GLU A 97 5.02 -7.58 13.83
N GLY A 98 5.52 -8.76 14.24
CA GLY A 98 4.78 -10.02 14.11
C GLY A 98 4.50 -10.41 12.67
N GLN A 99 5.41 -10.08 11.74
CA GLN A 99 5.25 -10.24 10.29
C GLN A 99 3.95 -9.60 9.76
N GLY A 100 3.56 -8.48 10.36
CA GLY A 100 2.39 -7.71 9.98
C GLY A 100 1.05 -8.24 10.46
N VAL A 101 0.99 -9.42 11.06
CA VAL A 101 -0.23 -9.97 11.66
C VAL A 101 -0.33 -9.52 13.12
N ARG A 102 -1.20 -8.54 13.37
CA ARG A 102 -1.40 -7.99 14.71
C ARG A 102 -2.34 -8.82 15.60
N ARG A 103 -3.36 -9.45 14.99
CA ARG A 103 -4.39 -10.18 15.70
C ARG A 103 -5.01 -11.26 14.81
N VAL A 104 -5.23 -12.43 15.37
CA VAL A 104 -6.06 -13.48 14.77
C VAL A 104 -7.04 -13.92 15.85
N GLU A 105 -8.34 -13.94 15.51
CA GLU A 105 -9.38 -14.24 16.49
C GLU A 105 -10.58 -14.93 15.82
N ARG A 106 -11.32 -15.70 16.62
CA ARG A 106 -12.65 -16.20 16.28
C ARG A 106 -13.70 -15.42 17.08
N LEU A 107 -14.46 -14.62 16.38
CA LEU A 107 -15.55 -13.83 16.94
C LEU A 107 -16.81 -14.69 17.17
N PRO A 108 -17.80 -14.20 17.96
CA PRO A 108 -19.10 -14.87 18.12
C PRO A 108 -19.75 -15.22 16.77
N GLY A 109 -20.46 -16.34 16.71
CA GLY A 109 -21.05 -16.83 15.47
C GLY A 109 -20.05 -17.50 14.51
N ASN A 110 -18.87 -17.87 15.02
CA ASN A 110 -17.81 -18.54 14.25
C ASN A 110 -17.30 -17.68 13.09
N VAL A 111 -17.10 -16.38 13.28
CA VAL A 111 -16.52 -15.47 12.28
C VAL A 111 -15.03 -15.28 12.57
N GLY A 112 -14.17 -15.51 11.57
CA GLY A 112 -12.73 -15.28 11.66
C GLY A 112 -12.39 -13.80 11.54
N LEU A 113 -11.38 -13.35 12.27
CA LEU A 113 -10.79 -12.01 12.14
C LEU A 113 -9.27 -12.14 12.02
N ILE A 114 -8.71 -11.47 11.00
CA ILE A 114 -7.26 -11.29 10.84
C ILE A 114 -6.99 -9.79 10.68
N ALA A 115 -6.25 -9.18 11.62
CA ALA A 115 -5.86 -7.78 11.55
C ALA A 115 -4.41 -7.65 11.06
N LEU A 116 -4.22 -6.85 10.02
CA LEU A 116 -2.92 -6.59 9.40
C LEU A 116 -2.51 -5.13 9.61
N THR A 117 -1.22 -4.90 9.86
CA THR A 117 -0.62 -3.55 9.98
C THR A 117 0.34 -3.22 8.85
N ILE A 118 0.98 -4.24 8.31
CA ILE A 118 1.89 -4.17 7.16
C ILE A 118 1.86 -5.51 6.44
N ILE A 119 2.21 -5.54 5.16
CA ILE A 119 2.25 -6.76 4.36
C ILE A 119 3.71 -7.01 3.93
N PRO A 120 4.45 -7.88 4.64
CA PRO A 120 5.82 -8.19 4.28
C PRO A 120 5.91 -8.96 2.96
N PRO A 121 7.10 -9.02 2.34
CA PRO A 121 7.36 -9.93 1.23
C PRO A 121 6.94 -11.36 1.53
N ALA A 122 6.53 -12.10 0.51
CA ALA A 122 5.94 -13.43 0.66
C ALA A 122 6.87 -14.45 1.33
N ASP A 123 8.18 -14.34 1.09
CA ASP A 123 9.20 -15.20 1.72
C ASP A 123 9.34 -14.95 3.22
N LEU A 124 9.08 -13.73 3.68
CA LEU A 124 9.14 -13.37 5.11
C LEU A 124 7.80 -13.62 5.82
N GLY A 125 6.68 -13.21 5.19
CA GLY A 125 5.36 -13.27 5.81
C GLY A 125 4.61 -14.60 5.64
N GLY A 126 5.05 -15.48 4.72
CA GLY A 126 4.27 -16.63 4.30
C GLY A 126 3.93 -17.63 5.40
N ALA A 127 4.87 -17.93 6.28
CA ALA A 127 4.65 -18.87 7.38
C ALA A 127 3.58 -18.35 8.38
N ILE A 128 3.65 -17.06 8.73
CA ILE A 128 2.68 -16.45 9.64
C ILE A 128 1.31 -16.31 8.98
N ALA A 129 1.26 -15.95 7.69
CA ALA A 129 0.02 -15.90 6.92
C ALA A 129 -0.67 -17.28 6.89
N GLY A 130 0.10 -18.36 6.63
CA GLY A 130 -0.42 -19.72 6.66
C GLY A 130 -0.94 -20.14 8.04
N ALA A 131 -0.23 -19.78 9.11
CA ALA A 131 -0.67 -20.04 10.48
C ALA A 131 -1.96 -19.26 10.83
N ALA A 132 -2.05 -18.00 10.43
CA ALA A 132 -3.25 -17.18 10.62
C ALA A 132 -4.45 -17.78 9.89
N MET A 133 -4.27 -18.18 8.63
CA MET A 133 -5.32 -18.84 7.84
C MET A 133 -5.73 -20.19 8.43
N ALA A 134 -4.81 -20.95 9.00
CA ALA A 134 -5.13 -22.22 9.66
C ALA A 134 -6.06 -22.04 10.88
N ILE A 135 -5.88 -20.94 11.65
CA ILE A 135 -6.74 -20.62 12.81
C ILE A 135 -8.18 -20.33 12.40
N VAL A 136 -8.37 -19.67 11.25
CA VAL A 136 -9.70 -19.24 10.76
C VAL A 136 -10.30 -20.18 9.71
N ALA A 137 -9.61 -21.26 9.34
CA ALA A 137 -10.00 -22.13 8.23
C ALA A 137 -11.43 -22.67 8.31
N GLU A 138 -11.93 -22.94 9.52
CA GLU A 138 -13.26 -23.52 9.77
C GLU A 138 -14.30 -22.49 10.25
N THR A 139 -14.05 -21.18 10.01
CA THR A 139 -15.04 -20.13 10.33
C THR A 139 -16.05 -19.97 9.21
N GLU A 140 -17.25 -19.47 9.53
CA GLU A 140 -18.36 -19.30 8.57
C GLU A 140 -18.19 -18.06 7.69
N ALA A 141 -17.43 -17.08 8.15
CA ALA A 141 -17.03 -15.89 7.40
C ALA A 141 -15.65 -15.42 7.88
N LEU A 142 -14.94 -14.67 7.06
CA LEU A 142 -13.63 -14.10 7.39
C LEU A 142 -13.66 -12.58 7.24
N ILE A 143 -13.11 -11.87 8.22
CA ILE A 143 -12.94 -10.43 8.21
C ILE A 143 -11.42 -10.12 8.23
N PHE A 144 -10.93 -9.44 7.20
CA PHE A 144 -9.62 -8.79 7.24
C PHE A 144 -9.78 -7.39 7.82
N ASP A 145 -9.08 -7.07 8.90
CA ASP A 145 -9.03 -5.70 9.42
C ASP A 145 -7.79 -5.00 8.87
N LEU A 146 -8.01 -4.19 7.84
CA LEU A 146 -6.99 -3.42 7.14
C LEU A 146 -7.00 -1.94 7.55
N ARG A 147 -7.81 -1.54 8.52
CA ARG A 147 -7.96 -0.13 8.92
C ARG A 147 -6.65 0.53 9.33
N GLN A 148 -5.67 -0.24 9.79
CA GLN A 148 -4.34 0.24 10.16
C GLN A 148 -3.22 -0.34 9.28
N ALA A 149 -3.56 -0.91 8.12
CA ALA A 149 -2.58 -1.44 7.18
C ALA A 149 -1.88 -0.31 6.43
N ARG A 150 -0.60 -0.12 6.71
CA ARG A 150 0.20 1.03 6.22
C ARG A 150 0.86 0.80 4.87
N GLY A 151 0.85 -0.42 4.37
CA GLY A 151 1.50 -0.76 3.11
C GLY A 151 2.11 -2.15 3.08
N GLY A 152 3.02 -2.38 2.16
CA GLY A 152 3.75 -3.63 2.05
C GLY A 152 4.12 -4.02 0.62
N ALA A 153 4.67 -5.23 0.48
CA ALA A 153 5.21 -5.73 -0.77
C ALA A 153 4.12 -6.34 -1.68
N PRO A 154 4.18 -6.11 -3.01
CA PRO A 154 3.20 -6.63 -3.95
C PRO A 154 3.09 -8.18 -3.97
N ASP A 155 4.20 -8.89 -3.80
CA ASP A 155 4.21 -10.35 -3.70
C ASP A 155 3.57 -10.87 -2.40
N GLY A 156 3.70 -10.11 -1.30
CA GLY A 156 2.98 -10.36 -0.06
C GLY A 156 1.47 -10.15 -0.21
N VAL A 157 1.05 -9.12 -0.96
CA VAL A 157 -0.38 -8.91 -1.31
C VAL A 157 -0.88 -10.08 -2.14
N ALA A 158 -0.14 -10.49 -3.19
CA ALA A 158 -0.48 -11.63 -4.01
C ALA A 158 -0.58 -12.94 -3.20
N LEU A 159 0.29 -13.13 -2.20
CA LEU A 159 0.20 -14.27 -1.29
C LEU A 159 -1.10 -14.25 -0.46
N TRP A 160 -1.47 -13.13 0.17
CA TRP A 160 -2.73 -13.03 0.90
C TRP A 160 -3.95 -13.28 0.02
N CYS A 161 -3.96 -12.72 -1.21
CA CYS A 161 -4.99 -13.03 -2.20
C CYS A 161 -5.02 -14.53 -2.51
N SER A 162 -3.86 -15.17 -2.64
CA SER A 162 -3.76 -16.59 -3.01
C SER A 162 -4.47 -17.54 -2.04
N PHE A 163 -4.61 -17.17 -0.78
CA PHE A 163 -5.42 -17.95 0.17
C PHE A 163 -6.93 -17.91 -0.12
N LEU A 164 -7.37 -16.94 -0.92
CA LEU A 164 -8.79 -16.64 -1.15
C LEU A 164 -9.28 -17.04 -2.54
N PHE A 165 -8.38 -17.54 -3.40
CA PHE A 165 -8.67 -18.01 -4.76
C PHE A 165 -8.25 -19.48 -4.93
N PRO A 166 -8.91 -20.25 -5.82
CA PRO A 166 -8.74 -21.70 -5.86
C PRO A 166 -7.38 -22.18 -6.40
N ASP A 167 -6.72 -21.37 -7.23
CA ASP A 167 -5.54 -21.76 -8.00
C ASP A 167 -4.55 -20.60 -8.18
N GLY A 168 -3.56 -20.79 -9.03
CA GLY A 168 -2.55 -19.78 -9.41
C GLY A 168 -2.87 -19.05 -10.72
N GLU A 169 -4.12 -19.01 -11.15
CA GLU A 169 -4.51 -18.50 -12.47
C GLU A 169 -5.21 -17.13 -12.43
N THR A 170 -5.42 -16.55 -11.23
CA THR A 170 -6.02 -15.22 -11.10
C THR A 170 -4.96 -14.14 -11.25
N HIS A 171 -5.05 -13.33 -12.31
CA HIS A 171 -4.19 -12.18 -12.54
C HIS A 171 -4.67 -11.02 -11.66
N LEU A 172 -3.84 -10.60 -10.71
CA LEU A 172 -4.21 -9.60 -9.70
C LEU A 172 -3.85 -8.19 -10.16
N THR A 173 -2.59 -7.97 -10.52
CA THR A 173 -2.10 -6.64 -10.90
C THR A 173 -0.86 -6.70 -11.79
N ASP A 174 -0.73 -5.70 -12.66
CA ASP A 174 0.49 -5.38 -13.39
C ASP A 174 1.18 -4.21 -12.71
N VAL A 175 2.47 -4.30 -12.40
CA VAL A 175 3.29 -3.18 -11.96
C VAL A 175 4.08 -2.68 -13.14
N VAL A 176 3.74 -1.49 -13.64
CA VAL A 176 4.33 -0.88 -14.84
C VAL A 176 5.29 0.23 -14.42
N HIS A 177 6.54 0.16 -14.88
CA HIS A 177 7.54 1.22 -14.68
C HIS A 177 7.37 2.33 -15.70
N GLY A 178 7.36 3.58 -15.23
CA GLY A 178 7.12 4.74 -16.11
C GLY A 178 5.75 4.66 -16.81
N THR A 179 5.65 5.24 -18.01
CA THR A 179 4.40 5.27 -18.81
C THR A 179 4.17 3.96 -19.56
N ASP A 180 5.20 3.45 -20.24
CA ASP A 180 5.14 2.30 -21.14
C ASP A 180 6.32 1.33 -20.93
N GLY A 181 6.87 1.32 -19.71
CA GLY A 181 8.00 0.47 -19.34
C GLY A 181 7.60 -1.00 -19.15
N PRO A 182 8.56 -1.85 -18.77
CA PRO A 182 8.29 -3.26 -18.54
C PRO A 182 7.30 -3.43 -17.40
N ALA A 183 6.34 -4.34 -17.60
CA ALA A 183 5.37 -4.70 -16.58
C ALA A 183 5.80 -5.99 -15.86
N ARG A 184 5.75 -5.96 -14.52
CA ARG A 184 5.83 -7.17 -13.69
C ARG A 184 4.44 -7.58 -13.29
N GLN A 185 4.05 -8.80 -13.65
CA GLN A 185 2.73 -9.34 -13.35
C GLN A 185 2.72 -10.04 -11.99
N PHE A 186 1.66 -9.84 -11.23
CA PHE A 186 1.39 -10.54 -9.99
C PHE A 186 0.11 -11.37 -10.13
N TRP A 187 0.27 -12.66 -9.86
CA TRP A 187 -0.78 -13.66 -9.97
C TRP A 187 -0.95 -14.35 -8.62
N THR A 188 -2.11 -14.98 -8.43
CA THR A 188 -2.27 -15.91 -7.30
C THR A 188 -1.29 -17.07 -7.43
N ALA A 189 -0.84 -17.62 -6.30
CA ALA A 189 0.09 -18.75 -6.28
C ALA A 189 -0.66 -20.07 -6.34
N GLY A 190 -0.16 -21.03 -7.10
CA GLY A 190 -0.71 -22.40 -7.14
C GLY A 190 -0.57 -23.14 -5.81
N TYR A 191 0.46 -22.81 -5.03
CA TYR A 191 0.68 -23.33 -3.68
C TYR A 191 0.68 -22.19 -2.66
N VAL A 192 0.06 -22.42 -1.50
CA VAL A 192 0.12 -21.55 -0.33
C VAL A 192 0.46 -22.38 0.92
N PRO A 193 1.15 -21.80 1.93
CA PRO A 193 1.60 -22.54 3.11
C PRO A 193 0.50 -22.72 4.16
N GLY A 194 -0.72 -23.09 3.76
CA GLY A 194 -1.86 -23.26 4.64
C GLY A 194 -3.16 -23.53 3.91
N PRO A 195 -4.28 -23.64 4.62
CA PRO A 195 -5.58 -23.86 3.99
C PRO A 195 -6.06 -22.62 3.23
N ARG A 196 -6.68 -22.84 2.06
CA ARG A 196 -7.40 -21.79 1.34
C ARG A 196 -8.79 -21.58 1.93
N TYR A 197 -9.30 -20.37 1.76
CA TYR A 197 -10.62 -19.95 2.23
C TYR A 197 -11.47 -19.54 1.02
N LEU A 198 -12.19 -20.47 0.40
CA LEU A 198 -12.74 -20.32 -0.95
C LEU A 198 -14.23 -19.93 -0.97
N ASP A 199 -15.09 -20.75 -0.34
CA ASP A 199 -16.54 -20.74 -0.59
C ASP A 199 -17.34 -19.94 0.44
N ARG A 200 -16.68 -19.26 1.35
CA ARG A 200 -17.31 -18.52 2.43
C ARG A 200 -17.15 -17.01 2.25
N PRO A 201 -18.05 -16.19 2.82
CA PRO A 201 -17.96 -14.73 2.73
C PRO A 201 -16.64 -14.18 3.28
N VAL A 202 -16.08 -13.18 2.59
CA VAL A 202 -14.94 -12.41 3.05
C VAL A 202 -15.31 -10.93 3.09
N PHE A 203 -14.93 -10.28 4.17
CA PHE A 203 -15.03 -8.84 4.36
C PHE A 203 -13.65 -8.25 4.56
N ALA A 204 -13.46 -7.00 4.16
CA ALA A 204 -12.26 -6.24 4.49
C ALA A 204 -12.66 -4.89 5.08
N LEU A 205 -12.19 -4.60 6.30
CA LEU A 205 -12.40 -3.32 6.95
C LEU A 205 -11.34 -2.34 6.46
N ILE A 206 -11.75 -1.18 5.99
CA ILE A 206 -10.87 -0.12 5.49
C ILE A 206 -11.16 1.21 6.17
N SER A 207 -10.16 2.10 6.22
CA SER A 207 -10.28 3.45 6.79
C SER A 207 -9.44 4.45 6.01
N ALA A 208 -9.54 5.73 6.36
CA ALA A 208 -8.68 6.78 5.83
C ALA A 208 -7.18 6.59 6.14
N ASP A 209 -6.82 5.68 7.06
CA ASP A 209 -5.43 5.31 7.38
C ASP A 209 -4.92 4.10 6.59
N THR A 210 -5.81 3.32 5.97
CA THR A 210 -5.42 2.23 5.06
C THR A 210 -4.64 2.81 3.89
N PHE A 211 -3.43 2.27 3.62
CA PHE A 211 -2.50 2.86 2.65
C PHE A 211 -1.71 1.82 1.85
N SER A 212 -1.33 2.18 0.60
CA SER A 212 -0.37 1.45 -0.24
C SER A 212 -0.71 -0.05 -0.38
N GLY A 213 0.16 -0.98 0.04
CA GLY A 213 -0.09 -2.43 -0.02
C GLY A 213 -1.36 -2.89 0.73
N GLY A 214 -1.79 -2.15 1.79
CA GLY A 214 -3.08 -2.39 2.44
C GLY A 214 -4.26 -2.05 1.53
N GLU A 215 -4.14 -0.96 0.76
CA GLU A 215 -5.11 -0.59 -0.26
C GLU A 215 -5.09 -1.59 -1.43
N ALA A 216 -3.90 -2.05 -1.85
CA ALA A 216 -3.75 -3.04 -2.91
C ALA A 216 -4.52 -4.32 -2.59
N LEU A 217 -4.38 -4.85 -1.37
CA LEU A 217 -5.12 -6.04 -0.93
C LEU A 217 -6.64 -5.80 -0.99
N ALA A 218 -7.11 -4.68 -0.45
CA ALA A 218 -8.52 -4.33 -0.49
C ALA A 218 -9.03 -4.19 -1.94
N TYR A 219 -8.28 -3.47 -2.79
CA TYR A 219 -8.64 -3.21 -4.17
C TYR A 219 -8.71 -4.47 -5.02
N ASP A 220 -7.69 -5.34 -4.94
CA ASP A 220 -7.66 -6.59 -5.69
C ASP A 220 -8.82 -7.52 -5.28
N LEU A 221 -9.06 -7.66 -3.97
CA LEU A 221 -10.18 -8.45 -3.47
C LEU A 221 -11.53 -7.88 -3.91
N GLN A 222 -11.67 -6.55 -3.94
CA GLN A 222 -12.86 -5.89 -4.41
C GLN A 222 -13.04 -6.06 -5.91
N ALA A 223 -12.03 -5.78 -6.72
CA ALA A 223 -12.09 -5.86 -8.17
C ALA A 223 -12.50 -7.25 -8.65
N HIS A 224 -11.97 -8.28 -8.01
CA HIS A 224 -12.32 -9.68 -8.31
C HIS A 224 -13.61 -10.18 -7.63
N GLY A 225 -14.35 -9.32 -6.93
CA GLY A 225 -15.59 -9.71 -6.27
C GLY A 225 -15.41 -10.65 -5.09
N ARG A 226 -14.21 -10.78 -4.54
CA ARG A 226 -13.88 -11.77 -3.51
C ARG A 226 -14.18 -11.31 -2.09
N ALA A 227 -14.07 -10.01 -1.82
CA ALA A 227 -14.42 -9.45 -0.51
C ALA A 227 -15.41 -8.28 -0.63
N THR A 228 -16.22 -8.06 0.43
CA THR A 228 -17.03 -6.87 0.63
C THR A 228 -16.26 -5.89 1.50
N LEU A 229 -16.03 -4.67 1.00
CA LEU A 229 -15.31 -3.64 1.75
C LEU A 229 -16.25 -2.85 2.65
N VAL A 230 -15.86 -2.65 3.90
CA VAL A 230 -16.66 -1.97 4.93
C VAL A 230 -15.82 -0.90 5.61
N GLY A 231 -16.33 0.33 5.70
CA GLY A 231 -15.62 1.43 6.38
C GLY A 231 -15.60 2.73 5.61
N GLU A 232 -14.45 3.37 5.57
CA GLU A 232 -14.22 4.66 4.93
C GLU A 232 -13.34 4.52 3.69
N THR A 233 -13.42 5.52 2.79
CA THR A 233 -12.49 5.64 1.66
C THR A 233 -11.05 5.65 2.16
N THR A 234 -10.19 4.87 1.52
CA THR A 234 -8.79 4.75 1.92
C THR A 234 -7.96 5.98 1.51
N ARG A 235 -6.70 5.98 1.91
CA ARG A 235 -5.83 7.16 1.79
C ARG A 235 -5.50 7.57 0.35
N GLY A 236 -5.46 6.63 -0.62
CA GLY A 236 -5.18 6.91 -2.03
C GLY A 236 -3.70 7.08 -2.34
N GLY A 237 -2.94 6.00 -2.20
CA GLY A 237 -1.53 5.92 -2.62
C GLY A 237 -1.25 4.57 -3.24
N ALA A 238 -1.14 4.55 -4.58
CA ALA A 238 -0.97 3.33 -5.33
C ALA A 238 0.47 3.12 -5.84
N HIS A 239 1.19 4.19 -6.10
CA HIS A 239 2.49 4.13 -6.76
C HIS A 239 3.54 3.40 -5.91
N LEU A 240 4.42 2.64 -6.57
CA LEU A 240 5.55 1.98 -5.95
C LEU A 240 6.73 2.95 -5.89
N VAL A 241 7.38 3.01 -4.73
CA VAL A 241 8.46 3.96 -4.45
C VAL A 241 9.81 3.28 -4.38
N GLU A 242 10.83 4.02 -4.84
CA GLU A 242 12.23 3.74 -4.54
C GLU A 242 12.79 4.86 -3.68
N PRO A 243 13.49 4.53 -2.59
CA PRO A 243 14.19 5.53 -1.80
C PRO A 243 15.46 6.00 -2.54
N ARG A 244 15.73 7.30 -2.48
CA ARG A 244 16.96 7.92 -2.99
C ARG A 244 17.56 8.80 -1.90
N GLN A 245 18.69 8.40 -1.36
CA GLN A 245 19.43 9.22 -0.40
C GLN A 245 20.03 10.43 -1.11
N LEU A 246 19.64 11.63 -0.68
CA LEU A 246 20.17 12.90 -1.23
C LEU A 246 21.29 13.46 -0.37
N THR A 247 21.15 13.34 0.94
CA THR A 247 22.14 13.72 1.95
C THR A 247 22.10 12.69 3.09
N PRO A 248 23.03 12.74 4.07
CA PRO A 248 22.92 11.86 5.24
C PRO A 248 21.59 11.99 5.99
N HIS A 249 20.88 13.09 5.85
CA HIS A 249 19.64 13.35 6.60
C HIS A 249 18.39 13.47 5.74
N ILE A 250 18.51 13.48 4.40
CA ILE A 250 17.37 13.67 3.51
C ILE A 250 17.29 12.53 2.51
N GLU A 251 16.14 11.88 2.49
CA GLU A 251 15.77 10.84 1.54
C GLU A 251 14.59 11.32 0.69
N LEU A 252 14.65 11.11 -0.62
CA LEU A 252 13.52 11.25 -1.53
C LEU A 252 12.82 9.89 -1.69
N ARG A 253 11.55 9.82 -1.36
CA ARG A 253 10.65 8.74 -1.75
C ARG A 253 10.12 9.03 -3.14
N LEU A 254 10.63 8.31 -4.14
CA LEU A 254 10.37 8.56 -5.54
C LEU A 254 9.49 7.47 -6.14
N PRO A 255 8.24 7.76 -6.52
CA PRO A 255 7.38 6.83 -7.23
C PRO A 255 7.91 6.56 -8.65
N VAL A 256 8.25 5.30 -8.93
CA VAL A 256 8.85 4.88 -10.21
C VAL A 256 7.97 3.92 -11.00
N ALA A 257 6.95 3.35 -10.36
CA ALA A 257 6.04 2.40 -10.98
C ALA A 257 4.61 2.55 -10.44
N ARG A 258 3.66 2.10 -11.23
CA ARG A 258 2.23 2.12 -10.89
C ARG A 258 1.60 0.74 -11.06
N PRO A 259 0.71 0.33 -10.14
CA PRO A 259 -0.09 -0.85 -10.35
C PRO A 259 -1.23 -0.57 -11.32
N LEU A 260 -1.59 -1.57 -12.12
CA LEU A 260 -2.78 -1.59 -12.96
C LEU A 260 -3.51 -2.91 -12.73
N ASN A 261 -4.72 -2.83 -12.22
CA ASN A 261 -5.53 -4.02 -12.03
C ASN A 261 -6.18 -4.43 -13.37
N PRO A 262 -6.07 -5.69 -13.82
CA PRO A 262 -6.54 -6.13 -15.13
C PRO A 262 -8.06 -6.13 -15.27
N VAL A 263 -8.80 -6.16 -14.16
CA VAL A 263 -10.28 -6.13 -14.17
C VAL A 263 -10.80 -4.71 -14.37
N THR A 264 -10.18 -3.73 -13.68
CA THR A 264 -10.64 -2.33 -13.70
C THR A 264 -9.89 -1.47 -14.74
N GLY A 265 -8.72 -1.92 -15.19
CA GLY A 265 -7.81 -1.15 -16.05
C GLY A 265 -7.17 0.07 -15.34
N GLY A 266 -7.34 0.21 -14.03
CA GLY A 266 -6.90 1.36 -13.23
C GLY A 266 -6.28 0.98 -11.90
N ASN A 267 -6.17 1.98 -11.03
CA ASN A 267 -5.72 1.85 -9.64
C ASN A 267 -6.42 2.88 -8.75
N TRP A 268 -6.02 2.98 -7.49
CA TRP A 268 -6.62 3.85 -6.46
C TRP A 268 -5.83 5.12 -6.17
N GLU A 269 -4.83 5.48 -7.00
CA GLU A 269 -4.02 6.69 -6.77
C GLU A 269 -4.89 7.95 -6.66
N ALA A 270 -4.59 8.79 -5.69
CA ALA A 270 -5.25 10.03 -5.33
C ALA A 270 -6.71 9.89 -4.83
N VAL A 271 -7.48 8.89 -5.30
CA VAL A 271 -8.92 8.74 -5.02
C VAL A 271 -9.25 7.78 -3.87
N GLY A 272 -8.33 6.86 -3.55
CA GLY A 272 -8.54 5.81 -2.56
C GLY A 272 -9.47 4.69 -3.02
N VAL A 273 -9.47 3.60 -2.28
CA VAL A 273 -10.40 2.48 -2.46
C VAL A 273 -11.72 2.82 -1.76
N GLN A 274 -12.82 2.73 -2.49
CA GLN A 274 -14.14 3.07 -1.97
C GLN A 274 -14.77 1.85 -1.28
N PRO A 275 -15.38 1.98 -0.09
CA PRO A 275 -16.07 0.88 0.55
C PRO A 275 -17.39 0.54 -0.16
N ASP A 276 -17.76 -0.75 -0.17
CA ASP A 276 -19.09 -1.22 -0.60
C ASP A 276 -20.16 -0.85 0.43
N LEU A 277 -19.80 -0.87 1.71
CA LEU A 277 -20.64 -0.47 2.83
C LEU A 277 -19.97 0.70 3.57
N PRO A 278 -20.28 1.96 3.20
CA PRO A 278 -19.70 3.13 3.82
C PRO A 278 -20.25 3.33 5.24
N VAL A 279 -19.36 3.29 6.23
CA VAL A 279 -19.61 3.56 7.65
C VAL A 279 -18.36 4.17 8.28
N PRO A 280 -18.45 4.87 9.42
CA PRO A 280 -17.28 5.27 10.18
C PRO A 280 -16.35 4.09 10.51
N ALA A 281 -15.03 4.33 10.53
CA ALA A 281 -14.03 3.27 10.71
C ALA A 281 -14.22 2.49 12.02
N ASP A 282 -14.67 3.12 13.09
CA ASP A 282 -14.96 2.51 14.39
C ASP A 282 -16.19 1.60 14.36
N GLU A 283 -17.16 1.84 13.48
CA GLU A 283 -18.36 1.02 13.28
C GLU A 283 -18.14 -0.14 12.28
N ALA A 284 -17.04 -0.12 11.53
CA ALA A 284 -16.80 -1.07 10.43
C ALA A 284 -16.78 -2.53 10.87
N LEU A 285 -16.16 -2.83 12.02
CA LEU A 285 -16.10 -4.20 12.55
C LEU A 285 -17.47 -4.72 12.93
N GLU A 286 -18.25 -3.93 13.66
CA GLU A 286 -19.61 -4.33 14.07
C GLU A 286 -20.50 -4.55 12.85
N THR A 287 -20.41 -3.64 11.86
CA THR A 287 -21.20 -3.73 10.61
C THR A 287 -20.82 -4.98 9.80
N ALA A 288 -19.53 -5.24 9.60
CA ALA A 288 -19.09 -6.43 8.88
C ALA A 288 -19.49 -7.73 9.61
N HIS A 289 -19.32 -7.77 10.93
CA HIS A 289 -19.68 -8.93 11.76
C HIS A 289 -21.19 -9.21 11.71
N ARG A 290 -22.04 -8.19 11.87
CA ARG A 290 -23.50 -8.31 11.73
C ARG A 290 -23.89 -8.80 10.33
N THR A 291 -23.29 -8.25 9.28
CA THR A 291 -23.55 -8.65 7.89
C THR A 291 -23.09 -10.09 7.63
N ALA A 292 -21.99 -10.51 8.21
CA ALA A 292 -21.48 -11.89 8.13
C ALA A 292 -22.47 -12.91 8.75
N LEU A 293 -23.15 -12.53 9.82
CA LEU A 293 -24.13 -13.38 10.50
C LEU A 293 -25.52 -13.36 9.81
N ASN A 294 -25.74 -12.47 8.84
CA ASN A 294 -27.02 -12.35 8.14
C ASN A 294 -26.84 -12.50 6.61
N PRO A 295 -26.97 -13.71 6.06
CA PRO A 295 -26.77 -13.97 4.63
C PRO A 295 -27.63 -13.09 3.70
N ALA A 296 -28.82 -12.68 4.13
CA ALA A 296 -29.69 -11.81 3.33
C ALA A 296 -29.11 -10.39 3.19
N GLU A 297 -28.51 -9.85 4.24
CA GLU A 297 -27.80 -8.56 4.20
C GLU A 297 -26.53 -8.64 3.34
N HIS A 298 -25.82 -9.74 3.42
CA HIS A 298 -24.64 -9.97 2.58
C HIS A 298 -24.99 -9.97 1.09
N VAL A 299 -26.03 -10.70 0.67
CA VAL A 299 -26.50 -10.71 -0.72
C VAL A 299 -26.94 -9.31 -1.17
N ALA A 300 -27.59 -8.53 -0.30
CA ALA A 300 -28.01 -7.16 -0.60
C ALA A 300 -26.79 -6.23 -0.78
N ALA A 301 -25.73 -6.40 0.02
CA ALA A 301 -24.48 -5.66 -0.12
C ALA A 301 -23.78 -5.94 -1.46
N MET A 302 -23.70 -7.22 -1.85
CA MET A 302 -23.11 -7.62 -3.14
C MET A 302 -23.88 -7.07 -4.35
N ARG A 303 -25.19 -6.95 -4.30
CA ARG A 303 -26.02 -6.41 -5.40
C ARG A 303 -25.82 -4.92 -5.62
N ARG A 304 -25.49 -4.13 -4.60
CA ARG A 304 -25.19 -2.69 -4.72
C ARG A 304 -23.93 -2.38 -5.51
N ARG A 305 -23.04 -3.36 -5.67
CA ARG A 305 -21.82 -3.28 -6.48
C ARG A 305 -22.06 -3.24 -7.98
N VAL A 306 -23.16 -3.82 -8.45
CA VAL A 306 -23.43 -4.08 -9.88
C VAL A 306 -24.37 -3.02 -10.46
N SER A 307 -24.89 -2.13 -9.63
CA SER A 307 -25.78 -1.01 -10.00
C SER A 307 -25.01 0.31 -10.03
#